data_7611a86fac7162d787a57d05c248551d
#
_entry.id   7611a86fac7162d787a57d05c248551d
#
_cell.length_a   1.000
_cell.length_b   1.000
_cell.length_c   1.000
_cell.angle_alpha   90.00
_cell.angle_beta   90.00
_cell.angle_gamma   90.00
#
_symmetry.space_group_name_H-M   'P 1'
#
loop_
_entity.id
_entity.type
_entity.pdbx_description
1 polymer ?
#
loop_
_entity_poly.entity_id
_entity_poly.type
_entity_poly.pdbx_seq_one_letter_code
_entity_poly.pdbx_strand_id
1 'polypeptide(L)'
;MKDKIFGVLQRVGRSFMLPIAILPVAGLLLGLGSSFTNTTTIETYGLQWLLGDKTILHALLVIMNAVGSAIFDNLPLIFAVGVAIGMAKKEKEVSALSAVIAYFVMNVSINAMLKISGKILADGSIAKDVLDGTITSVCGIQSLQMGVFGGIIVGLGVAALHNRFYKIELPNALSFFGGTRFVPIISTVVYLFVGILMYFIWPTVQNGIYALGGVVTGTGYFGTPVSYTHLRAHET
;
A
#
# COMPACT_ATOMS: atom_id res chain seq x y z
N MET A 1 32.47 3.70 0.91
CA MET A 1 31.26 3.15 0.25
C MET A 1 30.23 2.65 1.27
N LYS A 2 30.64 1.89 2.29
CA LYS A 2 29.74 1.39 3.36
C LYS A 2 28.98 2.50 4.08
N ASP A 3 29.60 3.62 4.44
CA ASP A 3 28.96 4.72 5.18
C ASP A 3 27.87 5.43 4.35
N LYS A 4 28.03 5.51 3.03
CA LYS A 4 27.00 6.07 2.15
C LYS A 4 25.76 5.18 2.07
N ILE A 5 25.96 3.85 1.98
CA ILE A 5 24.87 2.87 1.95
C ILE A 5 24.13 2.88 3.28
N PHE A 6 24.87 2.86 4.40
CA PHE A 6 24.29 2.92 5.74
C PHE A 6 23.47 4.19 5.96
N GLY A 7 23.98 5.35 5.53
CA GLY A 7 23.25 6.61 5.62
C GLY A 7 21.99 6.68 4.74
N VAL A 8 21.95 5.96 3.60
CA VAL A 8 20.73 5.83 2.79
C VAL A 8 19.72 4.93 3.49
N LEU A 9 20.13 3.76 3.98
CA LEU A 9 19.27 2.83 4.72
C LEU A 9 18.65 3.49 5.96
N GLN A 10 19.44 4.27 6.71
CA GLN A 10 18.96 5.00 7.87
C GLN A 10 17.91 6.07 7.50
N ARG A 11 18.08 6.77 6.37
CA ARG A 11 17.07 7.72 5.85
C ARG A 11 15.81 7.01 5.41
N VAL A 12 15.92 5.89 4.72
CA VAL A 12 14.78 5.05 4.32
C VAL A 12 14.02 4.60 5.57
N GLY A 13 14.70 4.05 6.58
CA GLY A 13 14.07 3.66 7.83
C GLY A 13 13.35 4.83 8.53
N ARG A 14 13.97 6.01 8.56
CA ARG A 14 13.34 7.21 9.13
C ARG A 14 12.11 7.67 8.34
N SER A 15 12.09 7.48 7.02
CA SER A 15 10.95 7.86 6.19
C SER A 15 9.70 7.00 6.43
N PHE A 16 9.86 5.80 7.01
CA PHE A 16 8.75 4.95 7.42
C PHE A 16 8.05 5.41 8.71
N MET A 17 8.68 6.25 9.51
CA MET A 17 8.10 6.69 10.79
C MET A 17 6.76 7.43 10.59
N LEU A 18 6.63 8.25 9.54
CA LEU A 18 5.41 8.98 9.23
C LEU A 18 4.22 8.06 8.90
N PRO A 19 4.33 7.14 7.93
CA PRO A 19 3.27 6.16 7.65
C PRO A 19 2.96 5.24 8.83
N ILE A 20 3.97 4.82 9.60
CA ILE A 20 3.77 3.91 10.73
C ILE A 20 3.04 4.60 11.88
N ALA A 21 3.21 5.89 12.08
CA ALA A 21 2.62 6.62 13.20
C ALA A 21 1.07 6.61 13.19
N ILE A 22 0.41 6.41 12.02
CA ILE A 22 -1.04 6.35 11.93
C ILE A 22 -1.60 4.95 12.30
N LEU A 23 -0.78 3.90 12.24
CA LEU A 23 -1.25 2.52 12.42
C LEU A 23 -1.91 2.25 13.78
N PRO A 24 -1.39 2.73 14.93
CA PRO A 24 -2.04 2.52 16.21
C PRO A 24 -3.45 3.11 16.25
N VAL A 25 -3.65 4.30 15.68
CA VAL A 25 -4.97 4.95 15.63
C VAL A 25 -5.91 4.18 14.71
N ALA A 26 -5.44 3.81 13.51
CA ALA A 26 -6.22 3.01 12.56
C ALA A 26 -6.60 1.64 13.16
N GLY A 27 -5.64 0.98 13.83
CA GLY A 27 -5.87 -0.31 14.49
C GLY A 27 -6.88 -0.23 15.63
N LEU A 28 -6.84 0.85 16.42
CA LEU A 28 -7.81 1.08 17.49
C LEU A 28 -9.21 1.32 16.93
N LEU A 29 -9.33 2.16 15.89
CA LEU A 29 -10.62 2.42 15.23
C LEU A 29 -11.20 1.14 14.62
N LEU A 30 -10.39 0.38 13.88
CA LEU A 30 -10.80 -0.88 13.28
C LEU A 30 -11.14 -1.92 14.33
N GLY A 31 -10.29 -2.10 15.34
CA GLY A 31 -10.46 -3.10 16.38
C GLY A 31 -11.71 -2.87 17.25
N LEU A 32 -11.91 -1.65 17.74
CA LEU A 32 -13.11 -1.31 18.49
C LEU A 32 -14.36 -1.40 17.60
N GLY A 33 -14.29 -0.81 16.40
CA GLY A 33 -15.38 -0.84 15.44
C GLY A 33 -15.83 -2.27 15.13
N SER A 34 -14.91 -3.14 14.69
CA SER A 34 -15.22 -4.51 14.30
C SER A 34 -15.66 -5.39 15.48
N SER A 35 -15.05 -5.25 16.66
CA SER A 35 -15.36 -6.08 17.81
C SER A 35 -16.76 -5.82 18.35
N PHE A 36 -17.15 -4.56 18.43
CA PHE A 36 -18.45 -4.17 18.99
C PHE A 36 -19.59 -4.08 17.97
N THR A 37 -19.33 -4.23 16.69
CA THR A 37 -20.36 -4.41 15.64
C THR A 37 -20.55 -5.87 15.24
N ASN A 38 -19.76 -6.80 15.79
CA ASN A 38 -19.89 -8.21 15.52
C ASN A 38 -21.20 -8.74 16.15
N THR A 39 -22.11 -9.26 15.33
CA THR A 39 -23.41 -9.81 15.74
C THR A 39 -23.27 -10.90 16.80
N THR A 40 -22.30 -11.80 16.63
CA THR A 40 -22.04 -12.89 17.60
C THR A 40 -21.64 -12.32 18.96
N THR A 41 -20.81 -11.27 19.00
CA THR A 41 -20.42 -10.61 20.25
C THR A 41 -21.63 -9.94 20.92
N ILE A 42 -22.43 -9.22 20.15
CA ILE A 42 -23.62 -8.52 20.65
C ILE A 42 -24.63 -9.51 21.24
N GLU A 43 -24.87 -10.63 20.57
CA GLU A 43 -25.81 -11.67 21.02
C GLU A 43 -25.30 -12.42 22.25
N THR A 44 -24.03 -12.83 22.26
CA THR A 44 -23.43 -13.61 23.35
C THR A 44 -23.44 -12.82 24.67
N TYR A 45 -23.20 -11.52 24.63
CA TYR A 45 -23.16 -10.67 25.81
C TYR A 45 -24.50 -9.94 26.12
N GLY A 46 -25.55 -10.17 25.32
CA GLY A 46 -26.86 -9.55 25.52
C GLY A 46 -26.88 -8.02 25.38
N LEU A 47 -25.96 -7.47 24.57
CA LEU A 47 -25.76 -6.03 24.41
C LEU A 47 -26.64 -5.40 23.33
N GLN A 48 -27.67 -6.08 22.86
CA GLN A 48 -28.55 -5.63 21.77
C GLN A 48 -29.22 -4.28 22.06
N TRP A 49 -29.55 -3.99 23.31
CA TRP A 49 -30.13 -2.71 23.72
C TRP A 49 -29.18 -1.52 23.55
N LEU A 50 -27.86 -1.75 23.63
CA LEU A 50 -26.81 -0.73 23.56
C LEU A 50 -26.14 -0.69 22.20
N LEU A 51 -25.87 -1.86 21.62
CA LEU A 51 -25.06 -2.06 20.40
C LEU A 51 -25.87 -2.61 19.22
N GLY A 52 -27.21 -2.74 19.35
CA GLY A 52 -28.05 -3.21 18.26
C GLY A 52 -28.11 -2.22 17.08
N ASP A 53 -28.40 -2.71 15.89
CA ASP A 53 -28.34 -2.00 14.59
C ASP A 53 -29.06 -0.65 14.52
N LYS A 54 -30.02 -0.40 15.45
CA LYS A 54 -30.79 0.84 15.48
C LYS A 54 -30.27 1.88 16.48
N THR A 55 -29.16 1.60 17.15
CA THR A 55 -28.58 2.51 18.15
C THR A 55 -27.58 3.48 17.52
N ILE A 56 -27.49 4.69 18.05
CA ILE A 56 -26.52 5.70 17.63
C ILE A 56 -25.09 5.19 17.87
N LEU A 57 -24.89 4.44 18.96
CA LEU A 57 -23.58 3.88 19.30
C LEU A 57 -23.12 2.85 18.25
N HIS A 58 -24.03 1.99 17.78
CA HIS A 58 -23.73 1.05 16.68
C HIS A 58 -23.31 1.80 15.43
N ALA A 59 -24.06 2.84 15.03
CA ALA A 59 -23.70 3.65 13.85
C ALA A 59 -22.30 4.29 13.99
N LEU A 60 -21.95 4.79 15.18
CA LEU A 60 -20.60 5.34 15.44
C LEU A 60 -19.52 4.27 15.29
N LEU A 61 -19.73 3.08 15.83
CA LEU A 61 -18.79 1.96 15.74
C LEU A 61 -18.61 1.46 14.31
N VAL A 62 -19.70 1.42 13.52
CA VAL A 62 -19.61 1.11 12.07
C VAL A 62 -18.78 2.15 11.34
N ILE A 63 -18.94 3.44 11.65
CA ILE A 63 -18.11 4.52 11.07
C ILE A 63 -16.64 4.33 11.48
N MET A 64 -16.36 4.04 12.76
CA MET A 64 -14.99 3.79 13.23
C MET A 64 -14.35 2.61 12.50
N ASN A 65 -15.10 1.52 12.33
CA ASN A 65 -14.65 0.35 11.57
C ASN A 65 -14.31 0.72 10.11
N ALA A 66 -15.22 1.42 9.44
CA ALA A 66 -15.03 1.85 8.06
C ALA A 66 -13.81 2.79 7.89
N VAL A 67 -13.62 3.74 8.82
CA VAL A 67 -12.46 4.66 8.80
C VAL A 67 -11.16 3.89 9.04
N GLY A 68 -11.14 2.97 10.01
CA GLY A 68 -9.98 2.13 10.28
C GLY A 68 -9.61 1.27 9.07
N SER A 69 -10.59 0.58 8.47
CA SER A 69 -10.40 -0.20 7.23
C SER A 69 -9.86 0.65 6.09
N ALA A 70 -10.44 1.83 5.84
CA ALA A 70 -10.01 2.73 4.77
C ALA A 70 -8.54 3.15 4.90
N ILE A 71 -8.03 3.33 6.13
CA ILE A 71 -6.61 3.64 6.36
C ILE A 71 -5.74 2.43 5.99
N PHE A 72 -6.11 1.21 6.42
CA PHE A 72 -5.36 -0.01 6.12
C PHE A 72 -5.38 -0.35 4.63
N ASP A 73 -6.53 -0.21 3.97
CA ASP A 73 -6.69 -0.48 2.54
C ASP A 73 -5.82 0.45 1.68
N ASN A 74 -5.64 1.70 2.14
CA ASN A 74 -4.83 2.70 1.46
C ASN A 74 -3.41 2.86 2.04
N LEU A 75 -3.00 1.96 2.93
CA LEU A 75 -1.68 1.99 3.55
C LEU A 75 -0.53 2.04 2.52
N PRO A 76 -0.56 1.30 1.40
CA PRO A 76 0.48 1.38 0.37
C PRO A 76 0.64 2.78 -0.21
N LEU A 77 -0.45 3.51 -0.45
CA LEU A 77 -0.40 4.90 -0.92
C LEU A 77 0.21 5.82 0.15
N ILE A 78 -0.19 5.63 1.42
CA ILE A 78 0.36 6.39 2.56
C ILE A 78 1.87 6.19 2.66
N PHE A 79 2.35 4.94 2.46
CA PHE A 79 3.78 4.63 2.41
C PHE A 79 4.48 5.27 1.21
N ALA A 80 3.87 5.27 0.03
CA ALA A 80 4.43 5.92 -1.16
C ALA A 80 4.70 7.40 -0.91
N VAL A 81 3.70 8.10 -0.35
CA VAL A 81 3.80 9.53 -0.03
C VAL A 81 4.81 9.79 1.09
N GLY A 82 4.72 9.01 2.19
CA GLY A 82 5.60 9.19 3.35
C GLY A 82 7.08 8.96 3.02
N VAL A 83 7.36 7.92 2.23
CA VAL A 83 8.73 7.63 1.77
C VAL A 83 9.23 8.71 0.81
N ALA A 84 8.40 9.17 -0.12
CA ALA A 84 8.76 10.25 -1.05
C ALA A 84 9.12 11.54 -0.28
N ILE A 85 8.31 11.94 0.70
CA ILE A 85 8.56 13.11 1.57
C ILE A 85 9.84 12.91 2.38
N GLY A 86 10.02 11.73 2.99
CA GLY A 86 11.15 11.44 3.87
C GLY A 86 12.50 11.41 3.14
N MET A 87 12.49 11.02 1.86
CA MET A 87 13.69 10.92 1.03
C MET A 87 13.96 12.16 0.15
N ALA A 88 12.98 13.04 -0.03
CA ALA A 88 13.14 14.29 -0.77
C ALA A 88 14.05 15.27 -0.01
N LYS A 89 14.98 15.89 -0.71
CA LYS A 89 15.96 16.84 -0.16
C LYS A 89 15.35 18.23 0.07
N LYS A 90 14.52 18.70 -0.85
CA LYS A 90 13.82 19.99 -0.87
C LYS A 90 12.46 19.82 -1.52
N GLU A 91 11.61 20.83 -1.47
CA GLU A 91 10.30 20.86 -2.15
C GLU A 91 9.52 19.53 -1.94
N LYS A 92 9.36 19.15 -0.68
CA LYS A 92 8.80 17.83 -0.26
C LYS A 92 7.36 17.66 -0.70
N GLU A 93 6.62 18.75 -0.80
CA GLU A 93 5.24 18.81 -1.28
C GLU A 93 5.12 18.36 -2.74
N VAL A 94 6.09 18.75 -3.58
CA VAL A 94 6.14 18.30 -4.98
C VAL A 94 6.43 16.81 -5.07
N SER A 95 7.34 16.31 -4.22
CA SER A 95 7.64 14.87 -4.13
C SER A 95 6.41 14.08 -3.67
N ALA A 96 5.65 14.60 -2.70
CA ALA A 96 4.42 14.00 -2.22
C ALA A 96 3.37 13.88 -3.32
N LEU A 97 3.08 14.99 -4.02
CA LEU A 97 2.14 15.01 -5.14
C LEU A 97 2.57 14.06 -6.26
N SER A 98 3.86 14.07 -6.60
CA SER A 98 4.41 13.18 -7.62
C SER A 98 4.27 11.71 -7.23
N ALA A 99 4.38 11.37 -5.94
CA ALA A 99 4.21 10.01 -5.45
C ALA A 99 2.75 9.52 -5.58
N VAL A 100 1.78 10.39 -5.29
CA VAL A 100 0.36 10.08 -5.52
C VAL A 100 0.10 9.79 -6.98
N ILE A 101 0.52 10.68 -7.87
CA ILE A 101 0.35 10.52 -9.32
C ILE A 101 1.03 9.25 -9.81
N ALA A 102 2.29 9.03 -9.45
CA ALA A 102 3.06 7.87 -9.84
C ALA A 102 2.43 6.55 -9.36
N TYR A 103 1.88 6.53 -8.15
CA TYR A 103 1.20 5.37 -7.59
C TYR A 103 -0.06 5.00 -8.38
N PHE A 104 -0.88 5.99 -8.73
CA PHE A 104 -2.05 5.75 -9.59
C PHE A 104 -1.64 5.29 -10.98
N VAL A 105 -0.70 5.98 -11.62
CA VAL A 105 -0.22 5.63 -12.97
C VAL A 105 0.33 4.20 -13.01
N MET A 106 1.14 3.81 -12.04
CA MET A 106 1.67 2.44 -11.94
C MET A 106 0.54 1.42 -11.86
N ASN A 107 -0.42 1.60 -10.95
CA ASN A 107 -1.52 0.65 -10.77
C ASN A 107 -2.47 0.60 -11.97
N VAL A 108 -2.76 1.74 -12.63
CA VAL A 108 -3.55 1.78 -13.87
C VAL A 108 -2.81 1.06 -15.01
N SER A 109 -1.49 1.24 -15.13
CA SER A 109 -0.68 0.54 -16.14
C SER A 109 -0.69 -0.98 -15.92
N ILE A 110 -0.60 -1.43 -14.66
CA ILE A 110 -0.74 -2.86 -14.32
C ILE A 110 -2.14 -3.36 -14.66
N ASN A 111 -3.20 -2.61 -14.32
CA ASN A 111 -4.58 -2.97 -14.64
C ASN A 111 -4.78 -3.12 -16.15
N ALA A 112 -4.25 -2.19 -16.93
CA ALA A 112 -4.31 -2.27 -18.40
C ALA A 112 -3.63 -3.55 -18.92
N MET A 113 -2.45 -3.90 -18.38
CA MET A 113 -1.75 -5.13 -18.75
C MET A 113 -2.53 -6.39 -18.34
N LEU A 114 -3.18 -6.39 -17.16
CA LEU A 114 -4.03 -7.49 -16.70
C LEU A 114 -5.25 -7.68 -17.60
N LYS A 115 -5.86 -6.59 -18.09
CA LYS A 115 -6.97 -6.64 -19.05
C LYS A 115 -6.52 -7.14 -20.43
N ILE A 116 -5.41 -6.62 -20.94
CA ILE A 116 -4.85 -7.05 -22.24
C ILE A 116 -4.49 -8.53 -22.23
N SER A 117 -3.99 -9.04 -21.11
CA SER A 117 -3.62 -10.45 -20.95
C SER A 117 -4.81 -11.38 -20.62
N GLY A 118 -6.02 -10.85 -20.51
CA GLY A 118 -7.24 -11.63 -20.21
C GLY A 118 -7.36 -12.10 -18.76
N LYS A 119 -6.49 -11.62 -17.85
CA LYS A 119 -6.56 -11.95 -16.42
C LYS A 119 -7.69 -11.18 -15.69
N ILE A 120 -8.10 -10.07 -16.24
CA ILE A 120 -9.32 -9.35 -15.88
C ILE A 120 -10.22 -9.36 -17.10
N LEU A 121 -11.42 -9.90 -16.95
CA LEU A 121 -12.40 -10.05 -18.02
C LEU A 121 -13.12 -8.70 -18.29
N ALA A 122 -13.87 -8.64 -19.39
CA ALA A 122 -14.56 -7.42 -19.80
C ALA A 122 -15.65 -6.96 -18.80
N ASP A 123 -16.21 -7.90 -18.04
CA ASP A 123 -17.17 -7.65 -16.96
C ASP A 123 -16.52 -7.21 -15.63
N GLY A 124 -15.19 -7.12 -15.61
CA GLY A 124 -14.42 -6.77 -14.41
C GLY A 124 -14.15 -7.94 -13.46
N SER A 125 -14.58 -9.17 -13.79
CA SER A 125 -14.27 -10.36 -13.00
C SER A 125 -12.84 -10.83 -13.24
N ILE A 126 -12.25 -11.51 -12.24
CA ILE A 126 -10.91 -12.10 -12.32
C ILE A 126 -11.04 -13.47 -12.99
N ALA A 127 -10.17 -13.78 -13.95
CA ALA A 127 -10.15 -15.05 -14.64
C ALA A 127 -9.86 -16.21 -13.67
N LYS A 128 -10.48 -17.36 -13.88
CA LYS A 128 -10.42 -18.53 -12.97
C LYS A 128 -9.05 -19.17 -12.84
N ASP A 129 -8.15 -18.91 -13.77
CA ASP A 129 -6.76 -19.39 -13.79
C ASP A 129 -5.81 -18.52 -12.95
N VAL A 130 -6.31 -17.39 -12.44
CA VAL A 130 -5.55 -16.51 -11.55
C VAL A 130 -5.70 -16.97 -10.11
N LEU A 131 -4.57 -17.20 -9.43
CA LEU A 131 -4.58 -17.57 -8.01
C LEU A 131 -5.24 -16.47 -7.15
N ASP A 132 -6.07 -16.92 -6.22
CA ASP A 132 -6.71 -16.03 -5.25
C ASP A 132 -5.68 -15.18 -4.51
N GLY A 133 -5.98 -13.89 -4.33
CA GLY A 133 -5.07 -12.95 -3.69
C GLY A 133 -3.96 -12.39 -4.57
N THR A 134 -3.87 -12.77 -5.86
CA THR A 134 -2.90 -12.19 -6.80
C THR A 134 -3.32 -10.79 -7.24
N ILE A 135 -4.61 -10.61 -7.48
CA ILE A 135 -5.22 -9.34 -7.89
C ILE A 135 -6.08 -8.83 -6.74
N THR A 136 -5.93 -7.56 -6.40
CA THR A 136 -6.71 -6.88 -5.35
C THR A 136 -7.14 -5.50 -5.82
N SER A 137 -8.11 -4.91 -5.11
CA SER A 137 -8.50 -3.51 -5.32
C SER A 137 -7.54 -2.59 -4.58
N VAL A 138 -6.85 -1.73 -5.31
CA VAL A 138 -5.91 -0.73 -4.78
C VAL A 138 -6.44 0.64 -5.14
N CYS A 139 -6.89 1.41 -4.16
CA CYS A 139 -7.55 2.72 -4.40
C CYS A 139 -8.67 2.64 -5.45
N GLY A 140 -9.45 1.56 -5.48
CA GLY A 140 -10.52 1.33 -6.46
C GLY A 140 -10.06 0.79 -7.83
N ILE A 141 -8.77 0.54 -8.03
CA ILE A 141 -8.20 -0.02 -9.26
C ILE A 141 -7.83 -1.47 -9.00
N GLN A 142 -8.33 -2.40 -9.82
CA GLN A 142 -7.86 -3.79 -9.78
C GLN A 142 -6.42 -3.87 -10.26
N SER A 143 -5.52 -4.28 -9.39
CA SER A 143 -4.08 -4.31 -9.64
C SER A 143 -3.45 -5.53 -8.95
N LEU A 144 -2.18 -5.79 -9.22
CA LEU A 144 -1.43 -6.82 -8.50
C LEU A 144 -1.28 -6.47 -7.02
N GLN A 145 -1.44 -7.46 -6.16
CA GLN A 145 -1.31 -7.28 -4.72
C GLN A 145 0.16 -7.11 -4.32
N MET A 146 0.65 -5.88 -4.43
CA MET A 146 2.00 -5.50 -4.01
C MET A 146 2.06 -5.00 -2.57
N GLY A 147 0.92 -4.66 -1.99
CA GLY A 147 0.83 -4.12 -0.64
C GLY A 147 1.77 -2.93 -0.41
N VAL A 148 2.31 -2.84 0.78
CA VAL A 148 3.23 -1.75 1.18
C VAL A 148 4.51 -1.73 0.33
N PHE A 149 4.97 -2.87 -0.19
CA PHE A 149 6.15 -2.92 -1.06
C PHE A 149 5.97 -2.09 -2.33
N GLY A 150 4.79 -2.14 -2.95
CA GLY A 150 4.47 -1.29 -4.10
C GLY A 150 4.55 0.20 -3.74
N GLY A 151 4.05 0.59 -2.57
CA GLY A 151 4.17 1.94 -2.05
C GLY A 151 5.61 2.38 -1.82
N ILE A 152 6.45 1.51 -1.24
CA ILE A 152 7.88 1.79 -1.02
C ILE A 152 8.61 1.97 -2.35
N ILE A 153 8.37 1.10 -3.34
CA ILE A 153 8.97 1.21 -4.67
C ILE A 153 8.62 2.56 -5.32
N VAL A 154 7.36 2.96 -5.23
CA VAL A 154 6.92 4.27 -5.75
C VAL A 154 7.59 5.40 -4.98
N GLY A 155 7.56 5.38 -3.66
CA GLY A 155 8.11 6.45 -2.84
C GLY A 155 9.62 6.66 -3.06
N LEU A 156 10.40 5.57 -3.11
CA LEU A 156 11.84 5.63 -3.35
C LEU A 156 12.17 6.11 -4.76
N GLY A 157 11.48 5.58 -5.77
CA GLY A 157 11.73 5.95 -7.16
C GLY A 157 11.34 7.39 -7.45
N VAL A 158 10.18 7.86 -6.93
CA VAL A 158 9.78 9.27 -7.06
C VAL A 158 10.76 10.19 -6.35
N ALA A 159 11.20 9.84 -5.13
CA ALA A 159 12.21 10.63 -4.43
C ALA A 159 13.54 10.70 -5.20
N ALA A 160 13.95 9.62 -5.86
CA ALA A 160 15.13 9.60 -6.70
C ALA A 160 14.98 10.53 -7.92
N LEU A 161 13.84 10.43 -8.62
CA LEU A 161 13.50 11.32 -9.73
C LEU A 161 13.43 12.79 -9.28
N HIS A 162 12.72 13.04 -8.17
CA HIS A 162 12.62 14.37 -7.59
C HIS A 162 13.98 14.96 -7.28
N ASN A 163 14.83 14.25 -6.54
CA ASN A 163 16.16 14.70 -6.17
C ASN A 163 17.08 14.93 -7.37
N ARG A 164 16.80 14.30 -8.52
CA ARG A 164 17.56 14.48 -9.76
C ARG A 164 17.06 15.66 -10.59
N PHE A 165 15.74 15.88 -10.66
CA PHE A 165 15.12 16.74 -11.67
C PHE A 165 14.47 18.02 -11.10
N TYR A 166 14.37 18.22 -9.78
CA TYR A 166 13.69 19.39 -9.19
C TYR A 166 14.29 20.75 -9.55
N LYS A 167 15.51 20.77 -10.08
CA LYS A 167 16.23 21.97 -10.55
C LYS A 167 16.50 21.96 -12.04
N ILE A 168 15.82 21.13 -12.83
CA ILE A 168 16.09 21.04 -14.26
C ILE A 168 15.71 22.35 -14.96
N GLU A 169 16.62 22.85 -15.78
CA GLU A 169 16.35 23.97 -16.68
C GLU A 169 16.05 23.39 -18.07
N LEU A 170 14.89 23.73 -18.60
CA LEU A 170 14.46 23.30 -19.92
C LEU A 170 14.67 24.44 -20.94
N PRO A 171 14.80 24.13 -22.24
CA PRO A 171 14.88 25.12 -23.30
C PRO A 171 13.72 26.12 -23.23
N ASN A 172 13.92 27.36 -23.73
CA ASN A 172 12.96 28.45 -23.64
C ASN A 172 11.52 28.08 -24.04
N ALA A 173 11.35 27.24 -25.06
CA ALA A 173 10.04 26.77 -25.51
C ALA A 173 9.29 25.92 -24.45
N LEU A 174 10.01 25.27 -23.55
CA LEU A 174 9.46 24.38 -22.51
C LEU A 174 9.76 24.88 -21.10
N SER A 175 10.27 26.10 -20.95
CA SER A 175 10.74 26.66 -19.68
C SER A 175 9.63 26.70 -18.61
N PHE A 176 8.35 26.82 -19.00
CA PHE A 176 7.19 26.74 -18.12
C PHE A 176 7.11 25.40 -17.35
N PHE A 177 7.56 24.31 -17.95
CA PHE A 177 7.56 22.98 -17.34
C PHE A 177 8.85 22.65 -16.57
N GLY A 178 9.80 23.60 -16.51
CA GLY A 178 11.08 23.42 -15.82
C GLY A 178 10.98 23.40 -14.30
N GLY A 179 12.07 23.05 -13.66
CA GLY A 179 12.18 23.00 -12.21
C GLY A 179 11.29 21.94 -11.57
N THR A 180 10.63 22.32 -10.48
CA THR A 180 9.77 21.41 -9.69
C THR A 180 8.56 20.88 -10.46
N ARG A 181 8.04 21.64 -11.43
CA ARG A 181 6.88 21.24 -12.26
C ARG A 181 7.19 20.06 -13.17
N PHE A 182 8.46 19.84 -13.48
CA PHE A 182 8.90 18.72 -14.32
C PHE A 182 8.81 17.38 -13.58
N VAL A 183 8.91 17.37 -12.25
CA VAL A 183 8.94 16.14 -11.46
C VAL A 183 7.66 15.29 -11.58
N PRO A 184 6.44 15.84 -11.44
CA PRO A 184 5.22 15.07 -11.68
C PRO A 184 5.13 14.51 -13.10
N ILE A 185 5.57 15.29 -14.10
CA ILE A 185 5.53 14.90 -15.52
C ILE A 185 6.46 13.70 -15.78
N ILE A 186 7.71 13.79 -15.38
CA ILE A 186 8.66 12.69 -15.57
C ILE A 186 8.28 11.47 -14.75
N SER A 187 7.72 11.67 -13.55
CA SER A 187 7.22 10.57 -12.72
C SER A 187 6.08 9.83 -13.40
N THR A 188 5.15 10.53 -14.04
CA THR A 188 4.06 9.92 -14.83
C THR A 188 4.62 9.03 -15.93
N VAL A 189 5.55 9.55 -16.74
CA VAL A 189 6.14 8.81 -17.86
C VAL A 189 6.91 7.58 -17.36
N VAL A 190 7.76 7.75 -16.35
CA VAL A 190 8.58 6.65 -15.81
C VAL A 190 7.68 5.58 -15.19
N TYR A 191 6.66 5.96 -14.40
CA TYR A 191 5.81 4.99 -13.70
C TYR A 191 4.79 4.29 -14.61
N LEU A 192 4.49 4.84 -15.79
CA LEU A 192 3.81 4.09 -16.84
C LEU A 192 4.65 2.85 -17.22
N PHE A 193 5.93 3.03 -17.52
CA PHE A 193 6.83 1.92 -17.86
C PHE A 193 7.13 1.01 -16.67
N VAL A 194 7.27 1.57 -15.46
CA VAL A 194 7.46 0.80 -14.23
C VAL A 194 6.24 -0.09 -14.00
N GLY A 195 5.02 0.39 -14.23
CA GLY A 195 3.81 -0.43 -14.11
C GLY A 195 3.80 -1.61 -15.07
N ILE A 196 4.16 -1.40 -16.33
CA ILE A 196 4.31 -2.48 -17.31
C ILE A 196 5.38 -3.48 -16.86
N LEU A 197 6.53 -3.00 -16.38
CA LEU A 197 7.61 -3.84 -15.88
C LEU A 197 7.19 -4.66 -14.67
N MET A 198 6.48 -4.04 -13.72
CA MET A 198 5.99 -4.70 -12.51
C MET A 198 4.98 -5.81 -12.82
N TYR A 199 4.19 -5.69 -13.88
CA TYR A 199 3.32 -6.76 -14.34
C TYR A 199 4.08 -8.06 -14.63
N PHE A 200 5.31 -7.98 -15.16
CA PHE A 200 6.14 -9.17 -15.46
C PHE A 200 6.95 -9.64 -14.25
N ILE A 201 7.46 -8.71 -13.45
CA ILE A 201 8.38 -9.03 -12.35
C ILE A 201 7.61 -9.49 -11.10
N TRP A 202 6.51 -8.81 -10.77
CA TRP A 202 5.84 -9.02 -9.49
C TRP A 202 5.30 -10.42 -9.27
N PRO A 203 4.70 -11.12 -10.26
CA PRO A 203 4.26 -12.51 -10.08
C PRO A 203 5.38 -13.44 -9.64
N THR A 204 6.60 -13.24 -10.14
CA THR A 204 7.77 -14.03 -9.72
C THR A 204 8.14 -13.75 -8.26
N VAL A 205 8.11 -12.48 -7.84
CA VAL A 205 8.35 -12.08 -6.44
C VAL A 205 7.26 -12.66 -5.54
N GLN A 206 6.01 -12.58 -5.94
CA GLN A 206 4.86 -13.10 -5.19
C GLN A 206 4.95 -14.61 -5.01
N ASN A 207 5.27 -15.36 -6.07
CA ASN A 207 5.51 -16.80 -5.98
C ASN A 207 6.67 -17.15 -5.05
N GLY A 208 7.73 -16.35 -5.03
CA GLY A 208 8.84 -16.48 -4.09
C GLY A 208 8.37 -16.29 -2.63
N ILE A 209 7.54 -15.30 -2.36
CA ILE A 209 6.96 -15.05 -1.03
C ILE A 209 6.07 -16.23 -0.59
N TYR A 210 5.22 -16.74 -1.50
CA TYR A 210 4.39 -17.92 -1.22
C TYR A 210 5.23 -19.18 -0.96
N ALA A 211 6.29 -19.39 -1.72
CA ALA A 211 7.21 -20.52 -1.51
C ALA A 211 7.90 -20.44 -0.13
N LEU A 212 8.35 -19.26 0.29
CA LEU A 212 8.90 -19.02 1.62
C LEU A 212 7.85 -19.28 2.72
N GLY A 213 6.62 -18.81 2.54
CA GLY A 213 5.50 -19.09 3.43
C GLY A 213 5.23 -20.60 3.53
N GLY A 214 5.24 -21.32 2.42
CA GLY A 214 5.07 -22.76 2.36
C GLY A 214 6.18 -23.54 3.08
N VAL A 215 7.43 -23.07 3.00
CA VAL A 215 8.56 -23.65 3.78
C VAL A 215 8.34 -23.44 5.28
N VAL A 216 7.92 -22.25 5.70
CA VAL A 216 7.67 -21.96 7.13
C VAL A 216 6.50 -22.81 7.68
N THR A 217 5.44 -23.00 6.91
CA THR A 217 4.31 -23.86 7.31
C THR A 217 4.61 -25.35 7.18
N GLY A 218 5.46 -25.75 6.21
CA GLY A 218 5.85 -27.14 5.98
C GLY A 218 6.91 -27.70 6.95
N THR A 219 7.71 -26.85 7.61
CA THR A 219 8.71 -27.25 8.60
C THR A 219 8.15 -27.50 10.01
N GLY A 220 6.83 -27.66 10.14
CA GLY A 220 6.03 -28.11 11.28
C GLY A 220 6.53 -27.79 12.70
N TYR A 221 7.74 -28.12 13.05
CA TYR A 221 8.27 -27.98 14.41
C TYR A 221 9.07 -26.66 14.64
N PHE A 222 9.67 -26.09 13.60
CA PHE A 222 10.41 -24.82 13.70
C PHE A 222 9.56 -23.58 13.36
N GLY A 223 8.44 -23.75 12.66
CA GLY A 223 7.49 -22.67 12.35
C GLY A 223 6.46 -22.40 13.46
N THR A 224 6.27 -23.37 14.37
CA THR A 224 5.28 -23.31 15.46
C THR A 224 5.51 -22.21 16.50
N PRO A 225 6.72 -21.78 16.87
CA PRO A 225 6.87 -20.70 17.86
C PRO A 225 6.29 -19.37 17.40
N VAL A 226 6.37 -19.06 16.08
CA VAL A 226 5.85 -17.80 15.52
C VAL A 226 4.33 -17.86 15.38
N SER A 227 3.79 -19.01 14.99
CA SER A 227 2.35 -19.24 14.86
C SER A 227 1.65 -19.32 16.23
N TYR A 228 2.29 -19.97 17.21
CA TYR A 228 1.71 -20.15 18.55
C TYR A 228 1.60 -18.84 19.35
N THR A 229 2.54 -17.93 19.22
CA THR A 229 2.45 -16.61 19.85
C THR A 229 1.34 -15.76 19.27
N HIS A 230 0.99 -15.95 18.00
CA HIS A 230 -0.07 -15.19 17.34
C HIS A 230 -1.47 -15.77 17.60
N LEU A 231 -1.61 -17.09 17.64
CA LEU A 231 -2.89 -17.77 17.92
C LEU A 231 -3.26 -17.72 19.41
N ARG A 232 -2.29 -17.80 20.34
CA ARG A 232 -2.56 -17.72 21.78
C ARG A 232 -2.99 -16.32 22.24
N ALA A 233 -2.64 -15.28 21.49
CA ALA A 233 -3.15 -13.93 21.74
C ALA A 233 -4.63 -13.75 21.35
N HIS A 234 -5.22 -14.73 20.66
CA HIS A 234 -6.64 -14.74 20.30
C HIS A 234 -7.51 -15.64 21.20
N GLU A 235 -6.91 -16.45 22.07
CA GLU A 235 -7.62 -17.39 22.96
C GLU A 235 -7.62 -16.98 24.44
N THR A 236 -7.04 -15.86 24.79
CA THR A 236 -7.11 -15.24 26.12
C THR A 236 -7.73 -13.85 26.02
#